data_ebe671ca79feb065ba4abb46dcfb360d
#
_entry.id   ebe671ca79feb065ba4abb46dcfb360d
#
_cell.length_a   1.000
_cell.length_b   1.000
_cell.length_c   1.000
_cell.angle_alpha   90.00
_cell.angle_beta   90.00
_cell.angle_gamma   90.00
#
_symmetry.space_group_name_H-M   'P 1'
#
loop_
_entity.id
_entity.type
_entity.pdbx_description
1 polymer ?
#
loop_
_entity_poly.entity_id
_entity_poly.type
_entity_poly.pdbx_seq_one_letter_code
_entity_poly.pdbx_strand_id
1 'polypeptide(L)'
;MAPREADAASVAANFERLVGPWVDEMYRAAAAMVGEADARDVTQEALLDAWRGFTRIRDPERVRAWLHAIVANRSRKHLRASRSRPGVVPILDWPEGTVDDRSTVLAERDRLDRAFELLPADQRIALALHYALDLSVPQVAAALSVPEGTVKSRIHAGIERLRAVLAAEDTQ
;
A
#
# COMPACT_ATOMS: atom_id res chain seq x y z
N MET A 1 2.14 -41.41 -12.91
CA MET A 1 2.04 -40.06 -12.28
C MET A 1 2.97 -39.14 -13.03
N ALA A 2 2.45 -38.12 -13.63
CA ALA A 2 3.11 -37.34 -14.64
C ALA A 2 4.19 -36.40 -14.05
N PRO A 3 5.34 -36.20 -14.72
CA PRO A 3 6.40 -35.29 -14.27
C PRO A 3 5.93 -33.83 -14.02
N ARG A 4 4.79 -33.44 -14.59
CA ARG A 4 4.17 -32.10 -14.40
C ARG A 4 3.63 -31.83 -12.99
N GLU A 5 3.16 -32.82 -12.25
CA GLU A 5 2.60 -32.63 -10.90
C GLU A 5 3.68 -32.47 -9.85
N ALA A 6 4.78 -33.21 -9.98
CA ALA A 6 5.95 -33.08 -9.10
C ALA A 6 6.63 -31.71 -9.29
N ASP A 7 6.73 -31.22 -10.51
CA ASP A 7 7.26 -29.87 -10.80
C ASP A 7 6.37 -28.77 -10.24
N ALA A 8 5.06 -28.89 -10.37
CA ALA A 8 4.11 -27.90 -9.84
C ALA A 8 4.14 -27.84 -8.29
N ALA A 9 4.22 -28.99 -7.62
CA ALA A 9 4.35 -29.07 -6.16
C ALA A 9 5.67 -28.44 -5.68
N SER A 10 6.77 -28.66 -6.39
CA SER A 10 8.08 -28.06 -6.10
C SER A 10 8.06 -26.54 -6.27
N VAL A 11 7.42 -26.04 -7.33
CA VAL A 11 7.27 -24.59 -7.56
C VAL A 11 6.41 -23.95 -6.48
N ALA A 12 5.31 -24.59 -6.06
CA ALA A 12 4.45 -24.08 -4.99
C ALA A 12 5.18 -24.02 -3.65
N ALA A 13 5.88 -25.09 -3.26
CA ALA A 13 6.68 -25.11 -2.03
C ALA A 13 7.79 -24.05 -2.03
N ASN A 14 8.43 -23.83 -3.17
CA ASN A 14 9.46 -22.80 -3.30
C ASN A 14 8.88 -21.38 -3.22
N PHE A 15 7.70 -21.14 -3.82
CA PHE A 15 6.96 -19.89 -3.70
C PHE A 15 6.59 -19.61 -2.24
N GLU A 16 5.97 -20.57 -1.56
CA GLU A 16 5.58 -20.43 -0.16
C GLU A 16 6.78 -20.13 0.75
N ARG A 17 7.89 -20.81 0.54
CA ARG A 17 9.13 -20.59 1.31
C ARG A 17 9.70 -19.18 1.11
N LEU A 18 9.65 -18.63 -0.10
CA LEU A 18 10.26 -17.35 -0.44
C LEU A 18 9.32 -16.16 -0.27
N VAL A 19 8.03 -16.32 -0.52
CA VAL A 19 7.03 -15.25 -0.46
C VAL A 19 6.27 -15.26 0.87
N GLY A 20 5.99 -16.45 1.44
CA GLY A 20 5.24 -16.61 2.69
C GLY A 20 5.67 -15.67 3.82
N PRO A 21 7.00 -15.53 4.12
CA PRO A 21 7.47 -14.63 5.17
C PRO A 21 7.12 -13.16 4.97
N TRP A 22 6.77 -12.74 3.76
CA TRP A 22 6.50 -11.35 3.40
C TRP A 22 5.00 -11.01 3.26
N VAL A 23 4.10 -11.98 3.42
CA VAL A 23 2.66 -11.78 3.21
C VAL A 23 2.10 -10.72 4.15
N ASP A 24 2.48 -10.74 5.42
CA ASP A 24 2.03 -9.74 6.41
C ASP A 24 2.57 -8.34 6.09
N GLU A 25 3.79 -8.25 5.56
CA GLU A 25 4.36 -6.98 5.12
C GLU A 25 3.64 -6.45 3.87
N MET A 26 3.30 -7.34 2.93
CA MET A 26 2.48 -6.99 1.76
C MET A 26 1.10 -6.45 2.17
N TYR A 27 0.46 -7.09 3.15
CA TYR A 27 -0.82 -6.63 3.68
C TYR A 27 -0.70 -5.25 4.34
N ARG A 28 0.29 -5.05 5.21
CA ARG A 28 0.54 -3.73 5.84
C ARG A 28 0.84 -2.65 4.79
N ALA A 29 1.58 -2.99 3.74
CA ALA A 29 1.83 -2.09 2.63
C ALA A 29 0.53 -1.72 1.89
N ALA A 30 -0.31 -2.70 1.59
CA ALA A 30 -1.60 -2.48 0.96
C ALA A 30 -2.50 -1.62 1.86
N ALA A 31 -2.64 -1.95 3.16
CA ALA A 31 -3.45 -1.20 4.12
C ALA A 31 -3.01 0.27 4.20
N ALA A 32 -1.70 0.53 4.27
CA ALA A 32 -1.17 1.89 4.26
C ALA A 32 -1.44 2.65 2.93
N MET A 33 -1.61 1.94 1.82
CA MET A 33 -1.83 2.56 0.50
C MET A 33 -3.31 2.74 0.16
N VAL A 34 -4.17 1.75 0.45
CA VAL A 34 -5.57 1.72 0.01
C VAL A 34 -6.59 1.76 1.15
N GLY A 35 -6.13 1.66 2.40
CA GLY A 35 -6.97 1.52 3.60
C GLY A 35 -7.27 0.05 3.93
N GLU A 36 -7.68 -0.20 5.17
CA GLU A 36 -7.93 -1.56 5.70
C GLU A 36 -9.03 -2.29 4.92
N ALA A 37 -10.07 -1.58 4.48
CA ALA A 37 -11.22 -2.17 3.78
C ALA A 37 -10.81 -2.88 2.48
N ASP A 38 -9.89 -2.28 1.72
CA ASP A 38 -9.46 -2.78 0.41
C ASP A 38 -8.13 -3.54 0.46
N ALA A 39 -7.43 -3.50 1.61
CA ALA A 39 -6.09 -4.08 1.76
C ALA A 39 -6.03 -5.57 1.43
N ARG A 40 -7.04 -6.33 1.87
CA ARG A 40 -7.11 -7.78 1.63
C ARG A 40 -7.19 -8.12 0.15
N ASP A 41 -8.06 -7.44 -0.57
CA ASP A 41 -8.29 -7.68 -2.01
C ASP A 41 -7.04 -7.31 -2.82
N VAL A 42 -6.44 -6.15 -2.51
CA VAL A 42 -5.19 -5.71 -3.15
C VAL A 42 -4.05 -6.68 -2.87
N THR A 43 -3.95 -7.21 -1.63
CA THR A 43 -2.92 -8.19 -1.27
C THR A 43 -3.12 -9.51 -2.01
N GLN A 44 -4.35 -10.01 -2.11
CA GLN A 44 -4.65 -11.24 -2.86
C GLN A 44 -4.31 -11.07 -4.35
N GLU A 45 -4.70 -9.95 -4.97
CA GLU A 45 -4.33 -9.66 -6.35
C GLU A 45 -2.81 -9.55 -6.54
N ALA A 46 -2.10 -8.95 -5.57
CA ALA A 46 -0.65 -8.86 -5.58
C ALA A 46 0.02 -10.24 -5.47
N LEU A 47 -0.50 -11.11 -4.61
CA LEU A 47 -0.02 -12.50 -4.48
C LEU A 47 -0.24 -13.32 -5.76
N LEU A 48 -1.37 -13.12 -6.45
CA LEU A 48 -1.61 -13.75 -7.76
C LEU A 48 -0.62 -13.27 -8.82
N ASP A 49 -0.27 -11.99 -8.83
CA ASP A 49 0.76 -11.47 -9.73
C ASP A 49 2.15 -11.96 -9.35
N ALA A 50 2.44 -12.04 -8.06
CA ALA A 50 3.68 -12.64 -7.56
C ALA A 50 3.78 -14.11 -8.00
N TRP A 51 2.73 -14.90 -7.86
CA TRP A 51 2.70 -16.28 -8.34
C TRP A 51 3.01 -16.38 -9.83
N ARG A 52 2.37 -15.53 -10.65
CA ARG A 52 2.57 -15.53 -12.11
C ARG A 52 3.98 -15.10 -12.53
N GLY A 53 4.61 -14.24 -11.72
CA GLY A 53 5.95 -13.70 -12.00
C GLY A 53 7.10 -14.47 -11.35
N PHE A 54 6.80 -15.36 -10.42
CA PHE A 54 7.75 -15.98 -9.51
C PHE A 54 8.90 -16.71 -10.19
N THR A 55 8.64 -17.45 -11.27
CA THR A 55 9.66 -18.23 -11.98
C THR A 55 10.73 -17.36 -12.65
N ARG A 56 10.52 -16.06 -12.74
CA ARG A 56 11.48 -15.09 -13.30
C ARG A 56 12.46 -14.54 -12.28
N ILE A 57 12.19 -14.75 -10.98
CA ILE A 57 13.07 -14.28 -9.91
C ILE A 57 14.21 -15.27 -9.76
N ARG A 58 15.42 -14.79 -10.01
CA ARG A 58 16.65 -15.57 -9.87
C ARG A 58 17.39 -15.30 -8.57
N ASP A 59 17.11 -14.16 -7.93
CA ASP A 59 17.81 -13.67 -6.74
C ASP A 59 16.83 -13.59 -5.56
N PRO A 60 16.95 -14.48 -4.55
CA PRO A 60 16.09 -14.46 -3.37
C PRO A 60 16.17 -13.16 -2.57
N GLU A 61 17.31 -12.45 -2.58
CA GLU A 61 17.48 -11.19 -1.85
C GLU A 61 16.63 -10.06 -2.43
N ARG A 62 16.24 -10.17 -3.70
CA ARG A 62 15.38 -9.20 -4.36
C ARG A 62 13.89 -9.45 -4.20
N VAL A 63 13.50 -10.58 -3.59
CA VAL A 63 12.08 -10.95 -3.44
C VAL A 63 11.29 -9.85 -2.71
N ARG A 64 11.79 -9.34 -1.60
CA ARG A 64 11.13 -8.28 -0.81
C ARG A 64 10.88 -7.02 -1.65
N ALA A 65 11.91 -6.49 -2.29
CA ALA A 65 11.79 -5.28 -3.12
C ALA A 65 10.83 -5.48 -4.31
N TRP A 66 10.85 -6.66 -4.91
CA TRP A 66 9.96 -7.03 -5.99
C TRP A 66 8.50 -7.14 -5.53
N LEU A 67 8.22 -7.70 -4.34
CA LEU A 67 6.88 -7.75 -3.75
C LEU A 67 6.36 -6.34 -3.45
N HIS A 68 7.20 -5.44 -2.95
CA HIS A 68 6.81 -4.03 -2.78
C HIS A 68 6.41 -3.37 -4.11
N ALA A 69 7.13 -3.63 -5.19
CA ALA A 69 6.78 -3.13 -6.52
C ALA A 69 5.42 -3.68 -6.99
N ILE A 70 5.14 -4.95 -6.76
CA ILE A 70 3.84 -5.56 -7.10
C ILE A 70 2.70 -4.92 -6.32
N VAL A 71 2.83 -4.83 -4.97
CA VAL A 71 1.80 -4.23 -4.12
C VAL A 71 1.55 -2.78 -4.51
N ALA A 72 2.62 -1.98 -4.71
CA ALA A 72 2.50 -0.59 -5.13
C ALA A 72 1.78 -0.43 -6.48
N ASN A 73 2.07 -1.31 -7.45
CA ASN A 73 1.40 -1.29 -8.75
C ASN A 73 -0.08 -1.67 -8.64
N ARG A 74 -0.43 -2.67 -7.82
CA ARG A 74 -1.81 -3.06 -7.57
C ARG A 74 -2.57 -1.96 -6.83
N SER A 75 -2.00 -1.40 -5.78
CA SER A 75 -2.58 -0.27 -5.05
C SER A 75 -2.82 0.93 -5.97
N ARG A 76 -1.86 1.26 -6.86
CA ARG A 76 -2.04 2.34 -7.84
C ARG A 76 -3.21 2.08 -8.79
N LYS A 77 -3.32 0.85 -9.29
CA LYS A 77 -4.44 0.45 -10.16
C LYS A 77 -5.78 0.55 -9.43
N HIS A 78 -5.84 0.05 -8.21
CA HIS A 78 -7.02 0.11 -7.35
C HIS A 78 -7.46 1.56 -7.10
N LEU A 79 -6.56 2.43 -6.64
CA LEU A 79 -6.83 3.84 -6.36
C LEU A 79 -7.28 4.63 -7.60
N ARG A 80 -6.77 4.29 -8.78
CA ARG A 80 -7.25 4.90 -10.04
C ARG A 80 -8.64 4.43 -10.42
N ALA A 81 -8.94 3.15 -10.25
CA ALA A 81 -10.26 2.58 -10.54
C ALA A 81 -11.34 3.13 -9.59
N SER A 82 -11.03 3.28 -8.29
CA SER A 82 -11.94 3.83 -7.30
C SER A 82 -12.29 5.30 -7.57
N ARG A 83 -11.33 6.11 -8.04
CA ARG A 83 -11.59 7.51 -8.45
C ARG A 83 -12.44 7.64 -9.73
N SER A 84 -12.46 6.60 -10.56
CA SER A 84 -13.24 6.59 -11.81
C SER A 84 -14.69 6.13 -11.60
N ARG A 85 -15.07 5.71 -10.39
CA ARG A 85 -16.46 5.38 -10.05
C ARG A 85 -17.18 6.64 -9.59
N PRO A 86 -18.15 7.18 -10.37
CA PRO A 86 -18.97 8.30 -9.90
C PRO A 86 -19.86 7.79 -8.78
N GLY A 87 -19.78 8.36 -7.59
CA GLY A 87 -20.87 8.26 -6.64
C GLY A 87 -20.68 7.40 -5.40
N VAL A 88 -19.48 7.13 -4.91
CA VAL A 88 -19.31 6.74 -3.51
C VAL A 88 -18.50 7.82 -2.81
N VAL A 89 -19.18 8.89 -2.46
CA VAL A 89 -18.77 9.70 -1.31
C VAL A 89 -19.12 8.83 -0.11
N PRO A 90 -18.19 8.43 0.76
CA PRO A 90 -18.56 7.81 2.01
C PRO A 90 -19.39 8.83 2.78
N ILE A 91 -20.69 8.55 2.95
CA ILE A 91 -21.51 9.26 3.92
C ILE A 91 -20.98 8.76 5.26
N LEU A 92 -20.16 9.59 5.89
CA LEU A 92 -19.69 9.36 7.25
C LEU A 92 -20.86 9.66 8.18
N ASP A 93 -21.59 8.61 8.57
CA ASP A 93 -22.40 8.63 9.78
C ASP A 93 -21.45 8.63 10.97
N TRP A 94 -21.38 9.75 11.67
CA TRP A 94 -20.56 9.93 12.84
C TRP A 94 -21.38 9.59 14.09
N PRO A 95 -20.97 8.63 14.94
CA PRO A 95 -21.52 8.50 16.28
C PRO A 95 -20.89 9.56 17.18
N GLU A 96 -21.71 10.46 17.71
CA GLU A 96 -21.36 11.32 18.84
C GLU A 96 -21.03 10.43 20.07
N GLY A 97 -19.77 10.37 20.46
CA GLY A 97 -19.30 9.54 21.56
C GLY A 97 -18.27 10.28 22.42
N THR A 98 -18.55 10.33 23.70
CA THR A 98 -17.91 10.96 24.85
C THR A 98 -16.38 10.82 24.91
N VAL A 99 -15.77 11.94 25.30
CA VAL A 99 -14.32 12.19 25.42
C VAL A 99 -13.69 11.32 26.52
N ASP A 100 -12.86 10.37 26.12
CA ASP A 100 -11.87 9.69 26.95
C ASP A 100 -10.50 9.84 26.25
N ASP A 101 -9.41 9.89 27.00
CA ASP A 101 -8.05 10.19 26.51
C ASP A 101 -7.60 9.25 25.35
N ARG A 102 -8.16 8.04 25.28
CA ARG A 102 -8.06 7.10 24.15
C ARG A 102 -8.83 7.55 22.92
N SER A 103 -9.88 8.33 23.10
CA SER A 103 -10.76 8.84 22.04
C SER A 103 -10.07 9.92 21.21
N THR A 104 -9.26 10.78 21.83
CA THR A 104 -8.50 11.83 21.12
C THR A 104 -7.44 11.25 20.19
N VAL A 105 -6.70 10.23 20.63
CA VAL A 105 -5.68 9.56 19.78
C VAL A 105 -6.33 8.81 18.62
N LEU A 106 -7.48 8.17 18.85
CA LEU A 106 -8.25 7.51 17.78
C LEU A 106 -8.81 8.53 16.79
N ALA A 107 -9.38 9.63 17.27
CA ALA A 107 -9.91 10.69 16.43
C ALA A 107 -8.84 11.38 15.58
N GLU A 108 -7.65 11.63 16.15
CA GLU A 108 -6.50 12.15 15.38
C GLU A 108 -6.02 11.18 14.32
N ARG A 109 -5.99 9.89 14.63
CA ARG A 109 -5.63 8.85 13.67
C ARG A 109 -6.65 8.77 12.53
N ASP A 110 -7.94 8.71 12.83
CA ASP A 110 -9.00 8.71 11.84
C ASP A 110 -8.97 9.97 10.95
N ARG A 111 -8.63 11.11 11.56
CA ARG A 111 -8.44 12.38 10.85
C ARG A 111 -7.28 12.30 9.86
N LEU A 112 -6.14 11.76 10.30
CA LEU A 112 -4.97 11.58 9.45
C LEU A 112 -5.27 10.59 8.31
N ASP A 113 -5.97 9.49 8.60
CA ASP A 113 -6.35 8.48 7.60
C ASP A 113 -7.25 9.10 6.53
N ARG A 114 -8.25 9.91 6.91
CA ARG A 114 -9.09 10.65 5.95
C ARG A 114 -8.28 11.63 5.10
N ALA A 115 -7.39 12.41 5.72
CA ALA A 115 -6.52 13.33 4.99
C ALA A 115 -5.61 12.59 4.00
N PHE A 116 -5.12 11.41 4.40
CA PHE A 116 -4.30 10.54 3.57
C PHE A 116 -5.08 10.00 2.37
N GLU A 117 -6.37 9.70 2.51
CA GLU A 117 -7.25 9.28 1.42
C GLU A 117 -7.46 10.35 0.35
N LEU A 118 -7.35 11.62 0.69
CA LEU A 118 -7.45 12.74 -0.26
C LEU A 118 -6.19 12.93 -1.13
N LEU A 119 -5.09 12.24 -0.81
CA LEU A 119 -3.86 12.35 -1.59
C LEU A 119 -4.02 11.72 -2.99
N PRO A 120 -3.34 12.29 -4.01
CA PRO A 120 -3.13 11.61 -5.27
C PRO A 120 -2.44 10.25 -5.06
N ALA A 121 -2.86 9.23 -5.84
CA ALA A 121 -2.37 7.86 -5.68
C ALA A 121 -0.83 7.76 -5.61
N ASP A 122 -0.12 8.47 -6.47
CA ASP A 122 1.35 8.42 -6.52
C ASP A 122 2.02 9.06 -5.30
N GLN A 123 1.41 10.09 -4.69
CA GLN A 123 1.89 10.70 -3.43
C GLN A 123 1.61 9.77 -2.25
N ARG A 124 0.39 9.24 -2.17
CA ARG A 124 -0.05 8.30 -1.15
C ARG A 124 0.84 7.05 -1.10
N ILE A 125 1.11 6.44 -2.25
CA ILE A 125 1.99 5.27 -2.36
C ILE A 125 3.43 5.59 -1.96
N ALA A 126 3.99 6.73 -2.40
CA ALA A 126 5.35 7.11 -2.03
C ALA A 126 5.50 7.34 -0.52
N LEU A 127 4.52 7.99 0.11
CA LEU A 127 4.47 8.19 1.56
C LEU A 127 4.34 6.86 2.31
N ALA A 128 3.43 5.98 1.88
CA ALA A 128 3.23 4.67 2.51
C ALA A 128 4.50 3.81 2.46
N LEU A 129 5.18 3.73 1.31
CA LEU A 129 6.43 3.00 1.19
C LEU A 129 7.54 3.59 2.08
N HIS A 130 7.63 4.92 2.16
CA HIS A 130 8.68 5.57 2.92
C HIS A 130 8.45 5.52 4.44
N TYR A 131 7.24 5.86 4.91
CA TYR A 131 6.95 6.00 6.33
C TYR A 131 6.34 4.75 6.98
N ALA A 132 5.46 4.02 6.28
CA ALA A 132 4.84 2.84 6.88
C ALA A 132 5.70 1.57 6.75
N LEU A 133 6.55 1.48 5.71
CA LEU A 133 7.48 0.37 5.49
C LEU A 133 8.95 0.71 5.75
N ASP A 134 9.23 1.94 6.18
CA ASP A 134 10.58 2.44 6.48
C ASP A 134 11.58 2.24 5.32
N LEU A 135 11.11 2.42 4.07
CA LEU A 135 11.97 2.30 2.91
C LEU A 135 12.72 3.62 2.65
N SER A 136 14.01 3.52 2.38
CA SER A 136 14.80 4.66 1.93
C SER A 136 14.33 5.18 0.56
N VAL A 137 14.61 6.44 0.25
CA VAL A 137 14.26 7.03 -1.06
C VAL A 137 14.76 6.21 -2.25
N PRO A 138 16.01 5.69 -2.27
CA PRO A 138 16.45 4.79 -3.34
C PRO A 138 15.63 3.49 -3.44
N GLN A 139 15.22 2.91 -2.30
CA GLN A 139 14.39 1.70 -2.29
C GLN A 139 12.98 1.97 -2.82
N VAL A 140 12.37 3.11 -2.43
CA VAL A 140 11.08 3.56 -2.99
C VAL A 140 11.20 3.82 -4.50
N ALA A 141 12.28 4.46 -4.94
CA ALA A 141 12.55 4.72 -6.36
C ALA A 141 12.63 3.41 -7.16
N ALA A 142 13.34 2.42 -6.64
CA ALA A 142 13.45 1.10 -7.23
C ALA A 142 12.09 0.37 -7.28
N ALA A 143 11.31 0.38 -6.18
CA ALA A 143 9.99 -0.23 -6.11
C ALA A 143 8.99 0.41 -7.09
N LEU A 144 9.04 1.73 -7.25
CA LEU A 144 8.15 2.45 -8.15
C LEU A 144 8.66 2.58 -9.59
N SER A 145 9.90 2.16 -9.85
CA SER A 145 10.57 2.31 -11.15
C SER A 145 10.58 3.77 -11.63
N VAL A 146 10.92 4.71 -10.74
CA VAL A 146 11.00 6.15 -11.01
C VAL A 146 12.32 6.73 -10.47
N PRO A 147 12.80 7.88 -10.98
CA PRO A 147 13.97 8.55 -10.42
C PRO A 147 13.77 8.96 -8.95
N GLU A 148 14.85 8.97 -8.15
CA GLU A 148 14.82 9.43 -6.75
C GLU A 148 14.27 10.85 -6.58
N GLY A 149 14.59 11.75 -7.52
CA GLY A 149 14.06 13.11 -7.53
C GLY A 149 12.53 13.13 -7.63
N THR A 150 11.94 12.19 -8.37
CA THR A 150 10.48 12.04 -8.47
C THR A 150 9.89 11.52 -7.14
N VAL A 151 10.58 10.62 -6.44
CA VAL A 151 10.15 10.16 -5.11
C VAL A 151 10.18 11.32 -4.11
N LYS A 152 11.29 12.06 -4.05
CA LYS A 152 11.43 13.23 -3.16
C LYS A 152 10.33 14.26 -3.40
N SER A 153 10.04 14.59 -4.66
CA SER A 153 8.97 15.53 -4.99
C SER A 153 7.58 15.03 -4.62
N ARG A 154 7.30 13.72 -4.82
CA ARG A 154 6.01 13.11 -4.40
C ARG A 154 5.84 13.11 -2.89
N ILE A 155 6.87 12.76 -2.13
CA ILE A 155 6.85 12.78 -0.67
C ILE A 155 6.63 14.22 -0.17
N HIS A 156 7.41 15.19 -0.67
CA HIS A 156 7.26 16.59 -0.27
C HIS A 156 5.86 17.13 -0.58
N ALA A 157 5.39 16.96 -1.81
CA ALA A 157 4.05 17.41 -2.21
C ALA A 157 2.92 16.71 -1.42
N GLY A 158 3.11 15.43 -1.07
CA GLY A 158 2.18 14.70 -0.24
C GLY A 158 2.10 15.24 1.18
N ILE A 159 3.25 15.53 1.81
CA ILE A 159 3.32 16.14 3.15
C ILE A 159 2.67 17.53 3.17
N GLU A 160 2.99 18.38 2.19
CA GLU A 160 2.40 19.72 2.10
C GLU A 160 0.87 19.65 1.95
N ARG A 161 0.38 18.70 1.16
CA ARG A 161 -1.05 18.51 0.99
C ARG A 161 -1.73 18.00 2.27
N LEU A 162 -1.10 17.06 3.00
CA LEU A 162 -1.61 16.60 4.30
C LEU A 162 -1.71 17.76 5.30
N ARG A 163 -0.66 18.57 5.39
CA ARG A 163 -0.66 19.75 6.26
C ARG A 163 -1.78 20.73 5.92
N ALA A 164 -2.00 20.99 4.63
CA ALA A 164 -3.07 21.88 4.19
C ALA A 164 -4.46 21.34 4.53
N VAL A 165 -4.70 20.03 4.35
CA VAL A 165 -5.98 19.39 4.69
C VAL A 165 -6.24 19.47 6.20
N LEU A 166 -5.26 19.08 7.01
CA LEU A 166 -5.37 19.08 8.48
C LEU A 166 -5.57 20.50 9.03
N ALA A 167 -4.87 21.50 8.50
CA ALA A 167 -5.04 22.90 8.91
C ALA A 167 -6.42 23.47 8.55
N ALA A 168 -7.01 23.03 7.43
CA ALA A 168 -8.35 23.46 7.03
C ALA A 168 -9.45 22.91 7.96
N GLU A 169 -9.27 21.71 8.49
CA GLU A 169 -10.18 21.11 9.47
C GLU A 169 -10.10 21.80 10.85
N ASP A 170 -8.91 22.28 11.26
CA ASP A 170 -8.72 23.01 12.53
C ASP A 170 -9.37 24.40 12.54
N THR A 171 -9.81 24.90 11.40
CA THR A 171 -10.37 26.26 11.24
C THR A 171 -11.91 26.23 11.17
N GLN A 172 -12.55 25.04 11.16
CA GLN A 172 -14.00 24.85 11.14
C GLN A 172 -14.56 24.53 12.51
#